data_1877e76e28b9a30868b880d740c78d8d
#
_entry.id   1877e76e28b9a30868b880d740c78d8d
#
_cell.length_a   1.000
_cell.length_b   1.000
_cell.length_c   1.000
_cell.angle_alpha   90.00
_cell.angle_beta   90.00
_cell.angle_gamma   90.00
#
_symmetry.space_group_name_H-M   'P 1'
#
loop_
_entity.id
_entity.type
_entity.pdbx_description
1 polymer ?
#
loop_
_entity_poly.entity_id
_entity_poly.type
_entity_poly.pdbx_seq_one_letter_code
_entity_poly.pdbx_strand_id
1 'polypeptide(L)'
;ILFLRSSGIRPNQALDRKNIREALHDSLKRLQTDYLDLYQVHWPQRPTNCFGKLGYSWTDSAPVVSLLDTLDALAEFQRAGKIRYIGVSNETAFGVMRYLHLADKHDMPRIATIPNPYSLLNRSFEVGLAEVSQYEGVELLAYSCLGFGTLTGKYLKGAKPAGARNTLFSRFTRYSGEQTQKAVAAYVDIAKRHNLDPAQMALAFVRRQPFVASTLLGATTMEQLKTNVESLHLELSEEVLAEIEAVHQVYTYPAP
;
A
#
# COMPACT_ATOMS: atom_id res chain seq x y z
N ILE A 1 -4.18 13.94 2.00
CA ILE A 1 -4.44 12.51 2.32
C ILE A 1 -3.98 12.26 3.73
N LEU A 2 -4.88 11.85 4.60
CA LEU A 2 -4.53 11.52 5.97
C LEU A 2 -4.98 10.09 6.29
N PHE A 3 -4.11 9.32 6.94
CA PHE A 3 -4.42 7.99 7.41
C PHE A 3 -4.84 8.00 8.88
N LEU A 4 -5.99 7.43 9.17
CA LEU A 4 -6.36 7.05 10.52
C LEU A 4 -5.44 5.91 10.98
N ARG A 5 -4.44 6.24 11.76
CA ARG A 5 -3.51 5.26 12.30
C ARG A 5 -4.01 4.74 13.63
N SER A 6 -4.68 3.60 13.63
CA SER A 6 -5.07 2.92 14.88
C SER A 6 -3.86 2.40 15.69
N SER A 7 -2.73 2.13 15.03
CA SER A 7 -1.61 1.41 15.65
C SER A 7 -0.37 2.22 16.02
N GLY A 8 -0.31 3.50 15.71
CA GLY A 8 0.92 4.27 15.87
C GLY A 8 0.89 5.37 16.93
N ILE A 9 -0.24 6.02 17.10
CA ILE A 9 -0.44 7.07 18.12
C ILE A 9 -1.28 6.53 19.27
N ARG A 10 -2.15 5.56 18.98
CA ARG A 10 -3.06 4.96 19.95
C ARG A 10 -3.13 3.44 19.69
N PRO A 11 -2.22 2.65 20.26
CA PRO A 11 -2.22 1.20 20.09
C PRO A 11 -3.52 0.60 20.69
N ASN A 12 -4.07 -0.41 19.98
CA ASN A 12 -5.24 -1.21 20.42
C ASN A 12 -6.60 -0.49 20.48
N GLN A 13 -6.80 0.62 19.76
CA GLN A 13 -8.13 1.24 19.70
C GLN A 13 -8.99 0.63 18.59
N ALA A 14 -10.23 0.33 18.97
CA ALA A 14 -11.26 -0.11 18.04
C ALA A 14 -11.61 0.98 17.02
N LEU A 15 -12.05 0.59 15.82
CA LEU A 15 -12.55 1.50 14.77
C LEU A 15 -14.02 1.88 15.05
N ASP A 16 -14.36 2.11 16.31
CA ASP A 16 -15.66 2.60 16.72
C ASP A 16 -15.79 4.12 16.52
N ARG A 17 -17.01 4.60 16.59
CA ARG A 17 -17.37 6.01 16.38
C ARG A 17 -16.59 6.95 17.29
N LYS A 18 -16.38 6.60 18.56
CA LYS A 18 -15.65 7.44 19.52
C LYS A 18 -14.20 7.61 19.10
N ASN A 19 -13.51 6.50 18.85
CA ASN A 19 -12.10 6.51 18.49
C ASN A 19 -11.84 7.17 17.13
N ILE A 20 -12.72 6.95 16.14
CA ILE A 20 -12.65 7.62 14.84
C ILE A 20 -12.83 9.14 15.02
N ARG A 21 -13.82 9.59 15.80
CA ARG A 21 -14.05 11.01 16.09
C ARG A 21 -12.82 11.66 16.72
N GLU A 22 -12.28 11.08 17.77
CA GLU A 22 -11.11 11.62 18.46
C GLU A 22 -9.89 11.68 17.52
N ALA A 23 -9.63 10.64 16.76
CA ALA A 23 -8.51 10.59 15.83
C ALA A 23 -8.65 11.61 14.68
N LEU A 24 -9.85 11.81 14.17
CA LEU A 24 -10.14 12.83 13.14
C LEU A 24 -9.93 14.23 13.71
N HIS A 25 -10.50 14.55 14.88
CA HIS A 25 -10.34 15.88 15.50
C HIS A 25 -8.88 16.19 15.81
N ASP A 26 -8.12 15.22 16.34
CA ASP A 26 -6.68 15.38 16.58
C ASP A 26 -5.91 15.66 15.29
N SER A 27 -6.33 15.03 14.19
CA SER A 27 -5.72 15.23 12.88
C SER A 27 -6.01 16.62 12.32
N LEU A 28 -7.27 17.06 12.38
CA LEU A 28 -7.67 18.40 11.96
C LEU A 28 -6.92 19.48 12.76
N LYS A 29 -6.83 19.29 14.08
CA LYS A 29 -6.09 20.19 14.98
C LYS A 29 -4.59 20.27 14.62
N ARG A 30 -3.94 19.11 14.36
CA ARG A 30 -2.51 19.10 13.99
C ARG A 30 -2.25 19.73 12.62
N LEU A 31 -3.17 19.58 11.69
CA LEU A 31 -3.07 20.13 10.33
C LEU A 31 -3.56 21.58 10.25
N GLN A 32 -4.17 22.11 11.33
CA GLN A 32 -4.74 23.46 11.36
C GLN A 32 -5.75 23.70 10.23
N THR A 33 -6.63 22.72 10.01
CA THR A 33 -7.71 22.75 9.00
C THR A 33 -9.00 22.25 9.60
N ASP A 34 -10.12 22.59 9.01
CA ASP A 34 -11.46 22.17 9.43
C ASP A 34 -12.03 21.00 8.63
N TYR A 35 -11.34 20.57 7.55
CA TYR A 35 -11.70 19.40 6.74
C TYR A 35 -10.50 18.67 6.19
N LEU A 36 -10.72 17.44 5.68
CA LEU A 36 -9.77 16.63 4.94
C LEU A 36 -10.39 16.17 3.62
N ASP A 37 -9.59 16.16 2.56
CA ASP A 37 -10.06 15.64 1.27
C ASP A 37 -10.24 14.12 1.31
N LEU A 38 -9.31 13.39 1.89
CA LEU A 38 -9.37 11.94 1.98
C LEU A 38 -8.95 11.47 3.39
N TYR A 39 -9.83 10.69 4.01
CA TYR A 39 -9.58 10.07 5.31
C TYR A 39 -9.70 8.55 5.21
N GLN A 40 -8.70 7.82 5.71
CA GLN A 40 -8.58 6.39 5.44
C GLN A 40 -8.46 5.57 6.72
N VAL A 41 -9.18 4.46 6.77
CA VAL A 41 -9.00 3.39 7.77
C VAL A 41 -7.70 2.67 7.48
N HIS A 42 -6.76 2.63 8.43
CA HIS A 42 -5.40 2.15 8.17
C HIS A 42 -5.27 0.63 8.14
N TRP A 43 -6.10 -0.09 8.92
CA TRP A 43 -6.07 -1.53 9.05
C TRP A 43 -7.47 -2.11 9.24
N PRO A 44 -7.77 -3.28 8.68
CA PRO A 44 -8.96 -4.03 9.04
C PRO A 44 -8.90 -4.49 10.51
N GLN A 45 -10.04 -4.45 11.20
CA GLN A 45 -10.16 -4.93 12.60
C GLN A 45 -10.60 -6.37 12.73
N ARG A 46 -10.59 -7.11 11.68
CA ARG A 46 -10.84 -8.55 11.67
C ARG A 46 -9.54 -9.30 11.39
N PRO A 47 -9.45 -10.58 11.80
CA PRO A 47 -8.35 -11.44 11.36
C PRO A 47 -8.34 -11.54 9.84
N THR A 48 -7.23 -11.18 9.24
CA THR A 48 -7.01 -11.24 7.80
C THR A 48 -5.55 -11.51 7.50
N ASN A 49 -5.27 -11.99 6.29
CA ASN A 49 -3.90 -12.16 5.84
C ASN A 49 -3.31 -10.80 5.51
N CYS A 50 -2.58 -10.22 6.47
CA CYS A 50 -1.83 -8.99 6.24
C CYS A 50 -0.41 -9.34 5.75
N PHE A 51 0.64 -8.80 6.30
CA PHE A 51 2.00 -8.89 5.78
C PHE A 51 2.75 -10.17 6.16
N GLY A 52 3.69 -10.58 5.28
CA GLY A 52 4.69 -11.60 5.56
C GLY A 52 4.16 -13.04 5.54
N LYS A 53 2.96 -13.27 5.01
CA LYS A 53 2.33 -14.59 4.95
C LYS A 53 1.80 -14.87 3.56
N LEU A 54 2.15 -16.01 3.00
CA LEU A 54 1.62 -16.48 1.71
C LEU A 54 0.24 -17.12 1.82
N GLY A 55 -0.08 -17.74 2.96
CA GLY A 55 -1.32 -18.47 3.17
C GLY A 55 -2.30 -17.74 4.08
N TYR A 56 -3.56 -18.16 4.04
CA TYR A 56 -4.61 -17.71 4.93
C TYR A 56 -4.84 -18.75 6.03
N SER A 57 -4.97 -18.28 7.28
CA SER A 57 -5.34 -19.12 8.41
C SER A 57 -6.64 -18.62 9.00
N TRP A 58 -7.66 -19.48 9.02
CA TRP A 58 -8.92 -19.15 9.65
C TRP A 58 -8.74 -19.02 11.17
N THR A 59 -9.35 -17.98 11.73
CA THR A 59 -9.49 -17.78 13.16
C THR A 59 -10.94 -17.48 13.48
N ASP A 60 -11.51 -18.21 14.41
CA ASP A 60 -12.88 -18.00 14.87
C ASP A 60 -12.91 -16.84 15.87
N SER A 61 -12.79 -15.63 15.36
CA SER A 61 -12.90 -14.42 16.16
C SER A 61 -13.76 -13.41 15.44
N ALA A 62 -14.83 -12.98 16.10
CA ALA A 62 -15.66 -11.89 15.61
C ALA A 62 -14.85 -10.58 15.57
N PRO A 63 -15.07 -9.70 14.59
CA PRO A 63 -14.51 -8.37 14.59
C PRO A 63 -14.99 -7.60 15.82
N VAL A 64 -14.10 -6.81 16.43
CA VAL A 64 -14.44 -5.98 17.62
C VAL A 64 -15.48 -4.90 17.25
N VAL A 65 -15.43 -4.40 16.03
CA VAL A 65 -16.38 -3.42 15.46
C VAL A 65 -16.79 -3.91 14.07
N SER A 66 -18.07 -3.83 13.75
CA SER A 66 -18.54 -4.20 12.42
C SER A 66 -18.08 -3.21 11.34
N LEU A 67 -17.95 -3.68 10.10
CA LEU A 67 -17.65 -2.80 8.98
C LEU A 67 -18.75 -1.74 8.77
N LEU A 68 -20.01 -2.08 9.10
CA LEU A 68 -21.12 -1.14 9.03
C LEU A 68 -20.98 0.00 10.05
N ASP A 69 -20.63 -0.30 11.30
CA ASP A 69 -20.44 0.72 12.34
C ASP A 69 -19.27 1.65 12.00
N THR A 70 -18.19 1.10 11.44
CA THR A 70 -17.05 1.89 10.96
C THR A 70 -17.44 2.80 9.81
N LEU A 71 -18.18 2.27 8.82
CA LEU A 71 -18.62 3.06 7.66
C LEU A 71 -19.61 4.15 8.06
N ASP A 72 -20.58 3.84 8.94
CA ASP A 72 -21.56 4.81 9.43
C ASP A 72 -20.89 5.96 10.21
N ALA A 73 -19.89 5.64 11.03
CA ALA A 73 -19.11 6.68 11.71
C ALA A 73 -18.38 7.61 10.71
N LEU A 74 -17.80 7.06 9.65
CA LEU A 74 -17.14 7.85 8.61
C LEU A 74 -18.13 8.66 7.78
N ALA A 75 -19.29 8.09 7.45
CA ALA A 75 -20.38 8.76 6.74
C ALA A 75 -20.92 9.98 7.54
N GLU A 76 -21.01 9.88 8.85
CA GLU A 76 -21.36 11.03 9.72
C GLU A 76 -20.40 12.20 9.51
N PHE A 77 -19.09 11.94 9.49
CA PHE A 77 -18.10 13.00 9.30
C PHE A 77 -18.05 13.55 7.89
N GLN A 78 -18.38 12.75 6.89
CA GLN A 78 -18.54 13.23 5.53
C GLN A 78 -19.76 14.16 5.43
N ARG A 79 -20.91 13.76 5.96
CA ARG A 79 -22.13 14.62 6.00
C ARG A 79 -21.89 15.92 6.77
N ALA A 80 -21.06 15.90 7.80
CA ALA A 80 -20.66 17.09 8.56
C ALA A 80 -19.59 17.95 7.83
N GLY A 81 -19.16 17.59 6.61
CA GLY A 81 -18.18 18.33 5.84
C GLY A 81 -16.75 18.26 6.39
N LYS A 82 -16.47 17.32 7.33
CA LYS A 82 -15.15 17.15 7.93
C LYS A 82 -14.21 16.30 7.07
N ILE A 83 -14.75 15.44 6.25
CA ILE A 83 -14.04 14.65 5.25
C ILE A 83 -14.80 14.68 3.93
N ARG A 84 -14.11 14.68 2.79
CA ARG A 84 -14.73 14.64 1.45
C ARG A 84 -14.88 13.22 0.95
N TYR A 85 -13.80 12.45 1.04
CA TYR A 85 -13.76 11.05 0.56
C TYR A 85 -13.28 10.11 1.67
N ILE A 86 -13.80 8.90 1.62
CA ILE A 86 -13.45 7.80 2.53
C ILE A 86 -12.57 6.81 1.78
N GLY A 87 -11.56 6.27 2.43
CA GLY A 87 -10.75 5.16 1.93
C GLY A 87 -10.50 4.12 3.01
N VAL A 88 -10.03 2.95 2.56
CA VAL A 88 -9.56 1.87 3.43
C VAL A 88 -8.11 1.56 3.09
N SER A 89 -7.39 0.84 3.95
CA SER A 89 -6.00 0.48 3.71
C SER A 89 -5.73 -0.93 4.22
N ASN A 90 -4.82 -1.63 3.55
CA ASN A 90 -4.46 -3.01 3.91
C ASN A 90 -5.67 -3.95 3.91
N GLU A 91 -6.66 -3.62 3.10
CA GLU A 91 -7.86 -4.41 2.95
C GLU A 91 -7.72 -5.51 1.91
N THR A 92 -8.54 -6.52 2.05
CA THR A 92 -8.67 -7.61 1.10
C THR A 92 -9.84 -7.35 0.13
N ALA A 93 -9.92 -8.12 -0.96
CA ALA A 93 -11.05 -8.05 -1.88
C ALA A 93 -12.40 -8.24 -1.15
N PHE A 94 -12.46 -9.19 -0.18
CA PHE A 94 -13.65 -9.37 0.66
C PHE A 94 -14.04 -8.09 1.40
N GLY A 95 -13.08 -7.43 2.06
CA GLY A 95 -13.38 -6.22 2.85
C GLY A 95 -13.81 -5.05 1.99
N VAL A 96 -13.14 -4.83 0.84
CA VAL A 96 -13.53 -3.79 -0.13
C VAL A 96 -14.96 -4.03 -0.62
N MET A 97 -15.26 -5.22 -1.15
CA MET A 97 -16.61 -5.54 -1.64
C MET A 97 -17.67 -5.45 -0.54
N ARG A 98 -17.31 -5.80 0.70
CA ARG A 98 -18.24 -5.69 1.83
C ARG A 98 -18.55 -4.24 2.19
N TYR A 99 -17.55 -3.33 2.18
CA TYR A 99 -17.77 -1.89 2.37
C TYR A 99 -18.65 -1.31 1.26
N LEU A 100 -18.40 -1.66 0.01
CA LEU A 100 -19.19 -1.20 -1.13
C LEU A 100 -20.65 -1.68 -1.05
N HIS A 101 -20.84 -2.97 -0.79
CA HIS A 101 -22.20 -3.53 -0.59
C HIS A 101 -22.96 -2.83 0.55
N LEU A 102 -22.28 -2.53 1.67
CA LEU A 102 -22.89 -1.83 2.80
C LEU A 102 -23.20 -0.37 2.44
N ALA A 103 -22.32 0.29 1.71
CA ALA A 103 -22.55 1.65 1.22
C ALA A 103 -23.80 1.72 0.34
N ASP A 104 -23.90 0.85 -0.65
CA ASP A 104 -25.04 0.81 -1.58
C ASP A 104 -26.34 0.41 -0.85
N LYS A 105 -26.30 -0.57 0.06
CA LYS A 105 -27.46 -1.05 0.80
C LYS A 105 -28.05 -0.01 1.76
N HIS A 106 -27.23 0.84 2.34
CA HIS A 106 -27.61 1.79 3.38
C HIS A 106 -27.54 3.26 2.93
N ASP A 107 -27.39 3.51 1.63
CA ASP A 107 -27.24 4.86 1.06
C ASP A 107 -26.14 5.67 1.76
N MET A 108 -24.96 5.04 1.88
CA MET A 108 -23.78 5.62 2.50
C MET A 108 -22.71 5.92 1.46
N PRO A 109 -21.72 6.78 1.79
CA PRO A 109 -20.58 7.04 0.89
C PRO A 109 -19.81 5.79 0.57
N ARG A 110 -19.50 5.58 -0.70
CA ARG A 110 -18.60 4.52 -1.17
C ARG A 110 -17.16 4.85 -0.81
N ILE A 111 -16.33 3.84 -0.55
CA ILE A 111 -14.89 4.00 -0.42
C ILE A 111 -14.29 4.33 -1.78
N ALA A 112 -13.36 5.30 -1.82
CA ALA A 112 -12.76 5.80 -3.06
C ALA A 112 -11.38 5.22 -3.35
N THR A 113 -10.60 4.87 -2.31
CA THR A 113 -9.21 4.44 -2.47
C THR A 113 -8.83 3.33 -1.51
N ILE A 114 -7.79 2.59 -1.90
CA ILE A 114 -7.19 1.54 -1.09
C ILE A 114 -5.65 1.63 -1.13
N PRO A 115 -4.96 2.19 -0.12
CA PRO A 115 -3.53 2.00 0.05
C PRO A 115 -3.18 0.57 0.43
N ASN A 116 -2.50 -0.11 -0.48
CA ASN A 116 -1.96 -1.47 -0.26
C ASN A 116 -0.52 -1.56 -0.77
N PRO A 117 0.28 -2.53 -0.28
CA PRO A 117 1.62 -2.74 -0.82
C PRO A 117 1.51 -3.24 -2.26
N TYR A 118 2.30 -2.64 -3.15
CA TYR A 118 2.42 -3.10 -4.53
C TYR A 118 3.81 -2.76 -5.08
N SER A 119 4.51 -3.74 -5.60
CA SER A 119 5.85 -3.62 -6.16
C SER A 119 6.23 -4.88 -6.96
N LEU A 120 7.37 -4.86 -7.62
CA LEU A 120 7.96 -6.05 -8.27
C LEU A 120 8.15 -7.25 -7.32
N LEU A 121 8.20 -7.02 -6.00
CA LEU A 121 8.37 -8.07 -4.98
C LEU A 121 7.05 -8.53 -4.36
N ASN A 122 5.98 -7.77 -4.57
CA ASN A 122 4.65 -8.10 -4.06
C ASN A 122 3.59 -7.63 -5.05
N ARG A 123 3.12 -8.55 -5.87
CA ARG A 123 2.06 -8.34 -6.86
C ARG A 123 0.72 -8.96 -6.42
N SER A 124 0.56 -9.25 -5.13
CA SER A 124 -0.65 -9.91 -4.60
C SER A 124 -1.94 -9.11 -4.82
N PHE A 125 -1.84 -7.78 -5.02
CA PHE A 125 -2.98 -6.94 -5.39
C PHE A 125 -3.62 -7.37 -6.72
N GLU A 126 -2.85 -7.92 -7.65
CA GLU A 126 -3.33 -8.41 -8.95
C GLU A 126 -4.30 -9.60 -8.81
N VAL A 127 -4.24 -10.31 -7.65
CA VAL A 127 -5.12 -11.44 -7.37
C VAL A 127 -6.40 -10.95 -6.70
N GLY A 128 -7.38 -10.57 -7.51
CA GLY A 128 -8.73 -10.16 -7.09
C GLY A 128 -8.90 -8.66 -6.82
N LEU A 129 -7.98 -7.95 -6.14
CA LEU A 129 -8.14 -6.53 -5.87
C LEU A 129 -8.00 -5.66 -7.13
N ALA A 130 -7.16 -6.02 -8.08
CA ALA A 130 -7.04 -5.30 -9.34
C ALA A 130 -8.35 -5.33 -10.13
N GLU A 131 -9.03 -6.49 -10.18
CA GLU A 131 -10.35 -6.62 -10.80
C GLU A 131 -11.38 -5.76 -10.08
N VAL A 132 -11.45 -5.84 -8.75
CA VAL A 132 -12.34 -5.00 -7.93
C VAL A 132 -12.07 -3.50 -8.20
N SER A 133 -10.81 -3.08 -8.26
CA SER A 133 -10.45 -1.69 -8.56
C SER A 133 -11.01 -1.23 -9.90
N GLN A 134 -10.90 -2.07 -10.94
CA GLN A 134 -11.36 -1.72 -12.28
C GLN A 134 -12.88 -1.64 -12.40
N TYR A 135 -13.62 -2.56 -11.78
CA TYR A 135 -15.07 -2.60 -11.88
C TYR A 135 -15.78 -1.67 -10.89
N GLU A 136 -15.19 -1.46 -9.71
CA GLU A 136 -15.85 -0.71 -8.62
C GLU A 136 -15.29 0.72 -8.44
N GLY A 137 -14.23 1.08 -9.16
CA GLY A 137 -13.64 2.41 -9.08
C GLY A 137 -12.92 2.70 -7.75
N VAL A 138 -12.44 1.67 -7.04
CA VAL A 138 -11.66 1.81 -5.80
C VAL A 138 -10.19 1.69 -6.13
N GLU A 139 -9.53 2.82 -6.38
CA GLU A 139 -8.17 2.84 -6.93
C GLU A 139 -7.07 2.63 -5.90
N LEU A 140 -6.01 1.96 -6.33
CA LEU A 140 -4.83 1.69 -5.50
C LEU A 140 -3.97 2.94 -5.31
N LEU A 141 -3.67 3.25 -4.05
CA LEU A 141 -2.53 4.10 -3.68
C LEU A 141 -1.37 3.18 -3.30
N ALA A 142 -0.51 2.87 -4.26
CA ALA A 142 0.55 1.88 -4.08
C ALA A 142 1.63 2.37 -3.10
N TYR A 143 1.89 1.62 -2.04
CA TYR A 143 3.00 1.91 -1.14
C TYR A 143 4.06 0.80 -1.14
N SER A 144 5.25 1.10 -0.58
CA SER A 144 6.43 0.22 -0.59
C SER A 144 6.89 -0.21 -1.98
N CYS A 145 6.69 0.64 -2.98
CA CYS A 145 7.00 0.36 -4.39
C CYS A 145 8.48 0.02 -4.63
N LEU A 146 9.39 0.47 -3.75
CA LEU A 146 10.81 0.10 -3.78
C LEU A 146 11.20 -0.97 -2.74
N GLY A 147 10.23 -1.64 -2.07
CA GLY A 147 10.51 -2.66 -1.06
C GLY A 147 11.46 -2.17 0.03
N PHE A 148 11.17 -1.02 0.67
CA PHE A 148 12.08 -0.35 1.63
C PHE A 148 13.44 0.02 1.04
N GLY A 149 13.52 0.23 -0.26
CA GLY A 149 14.75 0.52 -0.99
C GLY A 149 15.53 -0.74 -1.40
N THR A 150 14.98 -1.94 -1.22
CA THR A 150 15.65 -3.20 -1.61
C THR A 150 15.76 -3.33 -3.13
N LEU A 151 14.74 -2.86 -3.87
CA LEU A 151 14.72 -2.89 -5.34
C LEU A 151 15.76 -1.96 -6.01
N THR A 152 16.41 -1.07 -5.26
CA THR A 152 17.59 -0.34 -5.78
C THR A 152 18.84 -1.22 -5.90
N GLY A 153 18.82 -2.43 -5.36
CA GLY A 153 19.99 -3.33 -5.30
C GLY A 153 20.99 -3.03 -4.19
N LYS A 154 20.81 -1.93 -3.43
CA LYS A 154 21.81 -1.47 -2.44
C LYS A 154 22.09 -2.42 -1.28
N TYR A 155 21.25 -3.43 -1.06
CA TYR A 155 21.42 -4.44 -0.02
C TYR A 155 21.90 -5.79 -0.56
N LEU A 156 22.12 -5.92 -1.87
CA LEU A 156 22.60 -7.16 -2.49
C LEU A 156 23.96 -7.57 -1.90
N LYS A 157 24.20 -8.89 -1.88
CA LYS A 157 25.42 -9.50 -1.32
C LYS A 157 25.65 -9.16 0.15
N GLY A 158 24.60 -8.88 0.91
CA GLY A 158 24.68 -8.56 2.33
C GLY A 158 25.18 -7.15 2.66
N ALA A 159 25.22 -6.25 1.68
CA ALA A 159 25.65 -4.87 1.89
C ALA A 159 24.72 -4.14 2.90
N LYS A 160 25.32 -3.32 3.76
CA LYS A 160 24.66 -2.52 4.79
C LYS A 160 25.04 -1.04 4.67
N PRO A 161 24.52 -0.32 3.67
CA PRO A 161 24.87 1.08 3.50
C PRO A 161 24.52 1.91 4.73
N ALA A 162 25.39 2.82 5.14
CA ALA A 162 25.16 3.72 6.25
C ALA A 162 23.91 4.58 5.99
N GLY A 163 23.09 4.83 7.02
CA GLY A 163 21.86 5.61 6.90
C GLY A 163 20.68 4.91 6.19
N ALA A 164 20.89 3.73 5.63
CA ALA A 164 19.83 3.00 4.94
C ALA A 164 18.87 2.31 5.94
N ARG A 165 17.56 2.26 5.60
CA ARG A 165 16.48 1.78 6.49
C ARG A 165 16.78 0.41 7.11
N ASN A 166 17.11 -0.60 6.28
CA ASN A 166 17.34 -1.97 6.77
C ASN A 166 18.67 -2.10 7.53
N THR A 167 19.59 -1.14 7.39
CA THR A 167 20.82 -1.05 8.19
C THR A 167 20.53 -0.47 9.57
N LEU A 168 19.71 0.59 9.62
CA LEU A 168 19.40 1.29 10.87
C LEU A 168 18.39 0.54 11.74
N PHE A 169 17.47 -0.22 11.13
CA PHE A 169 16.33 -0.81 11.84
C PHE A 169 16.21 -2.30 11.55
N SER A 170 16.73 -3.15 12.40
CA SER A 170 16.70 -4.62 12.27
C SER A 170 15.28 -5.23 12.21
N ARG A 171 14.27 -4.51 12.68
CA ARG A 171 12.86 -4.96 12.65
C ARG A 171 12.25 -5.04 11.25
N PHE A 172 12.86 -4.42 10.24
CA PHE A 172 12.34 -4.42 8.88
C PHE A 172 12.87 -5.61 8.08
N THR A 173 12.32 -6.79 8.34
CA THR A 173 12.78 -8.06 7.75
C THR A 173 12.00 -8.51 6.52
N ARG A 174 10.84 -7.91 6.21
CA ARG A 174 9.95 -8.34 5.11
C ARG A 174 10.68 -8.58 3.78
N TYR A 175 11.63 -7.71 3.43
CA TYR A 175 12.35 -7.76 2.16
C TYR A 175 13.76 -8.34 2.27
N SER A 176 14.08 -9.13 3.32
CA SER A 176 15.40 -9.69 3.55
C SER A 176 15.51 -11.19 3.28
N GLY A 177 14.39 -11.86 2.94
CA GLY A 177 14.36 -13.29 2.67
C GLY A 177 15.20 -13.69 1.46
N GLU A 178 15.66 -14.96 1.42
CA GLU A 178 16.52 -15.48 0.35
C GLU A 178 15.88 -15.34 -1.04
N GLN A 179 14.59 -15.68 -1.17
CA GLN A 179 13.86 -15.56 -2.44
C GLN A 179 13.72 -14.08 -2.87
N THR A 180 13.56 -13.17 -1.90
CA THR A 180 13.55 -11.74 -2.18
C THR A 180 14.89 -11.27 -2.74
N GLN A 181 16.02 -11.72 -2.16
CA GLN A 181 17.35 -11.35 -2.63
C GLN A 181 17.63 -11.87 -4.04
N LYS A 182 17.19 -13.10 -4.36
CA LYS A 182 17.28 -13.67 -5.72
C LYS A 182 16.46 -12.88 -6.73
N ALA A 183 15.22 -12.56 -6.40
CA ALA A 183 14.35 -11.75 -7.25
C ALA A 183 14.92 -10.33 -7.49
N VAL A 184 15.41 -9.67 -6.43
CA VAL A 184 16.06 -8.35 -6.54
C VAL A 184 17.28 -8.41 -7.44
N ALA A 185 18.13 -9.43 -7.30
CA ALA A 185 19.30 -9.59 -8.16
C ALA A 185 18.92 -9.71 -9.64
N ALA A 186 17.85 -10.48 -9.96
CA ALA A 186 17.34 -10.61 -11.31
C ALA A 186 16.76 -9.28 -11.85
N TYR A 187 15.95 -8.55 -11.07
CA TYR A 187 15.41 -7.24 -11.49
C TYR A 187 16.52 -6.19 -11.70
N VAL A 188 17.54 -6.18 -10.82
CA VAL A 188 18.68 -5.26 -10.97
C VAL A 188 19.50 -5.60 -12.21
N ASP A 189 19.61 -6.90 -12.56
CA ASP A 189 20.29 -7.34 -13.78
C ASP A 189 19.54 -6.88 -15.05
N ILE A 190 18.19 -7.02 -15.07
CA ILE A 190 17.36 -6.46 -16.14
C ILE A 190 17.65 -4.98 -16.31
N ALA A 191 17.54 -4.20 -15.23
CA ALA A 191 17.76 -2.76 -15.29
C ALA A 191 19.14 -2.41 -15.89
N LYS A 192 20.19 -3.11 -15.46
CA LYS A 192 21.57 -2.90 -15.97
C LYS A 192 21.70 -3.22 -17.47
N ARG A 193 21.14 -4.35 -17.92
CA ARG A 193 21.21 -4.75 -19.33
C ARG A 193 20.53 -3.76 -20.27
N HIS A 194 19.47 -3.10 -19.76
CA HIS A 194 18.71 -2.09 -20.51
C HIS A 194 19.12 -0.65 -20.20
N ASN A 195 20.25 -0.40 -19.52
CA ASN A 195 20.70 0.92 -19.10
C ASN A 195 19.67 1.73 -18.31
N LEU A 196 18.89 1.08 -17.44
CA LEU A 196 17.90 1.71 -16.58
C LEU A 196 18.41 1.80 -15.15
N ASP A 197 17.97 2.83 -14.43
CA ASP A 197 18.07 2.85 -12.97
C ASP A 197 17.08 1.85 -12.37
N PRO A 198 17.50 0.93 -11.47
CA PRO A 198 16.63 -0.09 -10.91
C PRO A 198 15.43 0.50 -10.12
N ALA A 199 15.61 1.63 -9.44
CA ALA A 199 14.52 2.27 -8.72
C ALA A 199 13.50 2.88 -9.69
N GLN A 200 13.97 3.54 -10.74
CA GLN A 200 13.10 4.12 -11.77
C GLN A 200 12.33 3.02 -12.51
N MET A 201 12.99 1.92 -12.87
CA MET A 201 12.33 0.76 -13.49
C MET A 201 11.21 0.19 -12.61
N ALA A 202 11.49 0.01 -11.31
CA ALA A 202 10.50 -0.50 -10.36
C ALA A 202 9.31 0.44 -10.18
N LEU A 203 9.54 1.76 -10.14
CA LEU A 203 8.48 2.77 -10.02
C LEU A 203 7.67 2.91 -11.32
N ALA A 204 8.32 2.89 -12.48
CA ALA A 204 7.65 2.91 -13.78
C ALA A 204 6.74 1.68 -13.96
N PHE A 205 7.19 0.50 -13.52
CA PHE A 205 6.37 -0.71 -13.51
C PHE A 205 5.08 -0.55 -12.68
N VAL A 206 5.17 0.03 -11.48
CA VAL A 206 4.00 0.26 -10.63
C VAL A 206 3.06 1.29 -11.26
N ARG A 207 3.59 2.42 -11.71
CA ARG A 207 2.83 3.55 -12.26
C ARG A 207 2.00 3.17 -13.50
N ARG A 208 2.50 2.25 -14.33
CA ARG A 208 1.82 1.85 -15.57
C ARG A 208 0.58 0.99 -15.36
N GLN A 209 0.36 0.48 -14.15
CA GLN A 209 -0.78 -0.41 -13.89
C GLN A 209 -2.09 0.39 -13.91
N PRO A 210 -3.13 -0.07 -14.62
CA PRO A 210 -4.37 0.68 -14.81
C PRO A 210 -5.19 0.84 -13.51
N PHE A 211 -4.94 0.03 -12.49
CA PHE A 211 -5.59 0.10 -11.19
C PHE A 211 -4.84 0.99 -10.17
N VAL A 212 -3.70 1.59 -10.55
CA VAL A 212 -2.88 2.45 -9.67
C VAL A 212 -3.19 3.92 -9.94
N ALA A 213 -3.88 4.57 -9.00
CA ALA A 213 -4.10 6.01 -9.07
C ALA A 213 -2.87 6.83 -8.67
N SER A 214 -2.07 6.31 -7.72
CA SER A 214 -0.89 7.03 -7.24
C SER A 214 0.13 6.09 -6.61
N THR A 215 1.41 6.44 -6.80
CA THR A 215 2.57 5.77 -6.19
C THR A 215 3.06 6.59 -5.00
N LEU A 216 3.00 6.02 -3.78
CA LEU A 216 3.45 6.69 -2.57
C LEU A 216 4.97 6.55 -2.42
N LEU A 217 5.67 7.65 -2.55
CA LEU A 217 7.12 7.71 -2.49
C LEU A 217 7.63 8.07 -1.10
N GLY A 218 8.80 7.52 -0.75
CA GLY A 218 9.59 7.94 0.41
C GLY A 218 11.04 8.16 0.00
N ALA A 219 11.60 9.29 0.40
CA ALA A 219 13.00 9.63 0.19
C ALA A 219 13.60 10.22 1.46
N THR A 220 14.89 9.99 1.71
CA THR A 220 15.64 10.56 2.83
C THR A 220 16.69 11.57 2.36
N THR A 221 16.92 11.67 1.05
CA THR A 221 17.80 12.66 0.42
C THR A 221 17.11 13.28 -0.80
N MET A 222 17.54 14.47 -1.18
CA MET A 222 17.05 15.13 -2.39
C MET A 222 17.40 14.38 -3.67
N GLU A 223 18.55 13.71 -3.70
CA GLU A 223 18.95 12.84 -4.81
C GLU A 223 17.96 11.69 -5.02
N GLN A 224 17.61 10.96 -3.94
CA GLN A 224 16.59 9.91 -4.01
C GLN A 224 15.24 10.45 -4.48
N LEU A 225 14.82 11.62 -3.98
CA LEU A 225 13.56 12.23 -4.39
C LEU A 225 13.58 12.56 -5.89
N LYS A 226 14.67 13.16 -6.38
CA LYS A 226 14.84 13.49 -7.79
C LYS A 226 14.77 12.22 -8.65
N THR A 227 15.58 11.21 -8.35
CA THR A 227 15.57 9.92 -9.07
C THR A 227 14.17 9.30 -9.10
N ASN A 228 13.46 9.29 -7.96
CA ASN A 228 12.11 8.75 -7.89
C ASN A 228 11.11 9.56 -8.76
N VAL A 229 11.19 10.88 -8.76
CA VAL A 229 10.31 11.75 -9.58
C VAL A 229 10.62 11.60 -11.06
N GLU A 230 11.88 11.50 -11.44
CA GLU A 230 12.30 11.29 -12.84
C GLU A 230 11.74 9.99 -13.43
N SER A 231 11.39 8.98 -12.60
CA SER A 231 10.70 7.77 -13.08
C SER A 231 9.38 8.05 -13.80
N LEU A 232 8.78 9.25 -13.61
CA LEU A 232 7.54 9.65 -14.30
C LEU A 232 7.73 9.75 -15.83
N HIS A 233 8.95 9.95 -16.29
CA HIS A 233 9.29 10.10 -17.70
C HIS A 233 9.79 8.79 -18.34
N LEU A 234 9.92 7.72 -17.54
CA LEU A 234 10.42 6.43 -18.00
C LEU A 234 9.25 5.56 -18.51
N GLU A 235 9.26 5.23 -19.77
CA GLU A 235 8.41 4.19 -20.35
C GLU A 235 9.22 2.91 -20.53
N LEU A 236 8.67 1.78 -20.06
CA LEU A 236 9.31 0.47 -20.17
C LEU A 236 8.98 -0.16 -21.51
N SER A 237 9.98 -0.69 -22.20
CA SER A 237 9.78 -1.44 -23.45
C SER A 237 9.08 -2.77 -23.17
N GLU A 238 8.42 -3.34 -24.20
CA GLU A 238 7.78 -4.66 -24.10
C GLU A 238 8.81 -5.77 -23.76
N GLU A 239 10.06 -5.65 -24.20
CA GLU A 239 11.13 -6.55 -23.86
C GLU A 239 11.43 -6.52 -22.34
N VAL A 240 11.60 -5.33 -21.75
CA VAL A 240 11.79 -5.16 -20.29
C VAL A 240 10.62 -5.73 -19.52
N LEU A 241 9.38 -5.49 -19.99
CA LEU A 241 8.17 -6.01 -19.35
C LEU A 241 8.10 -7.53 -19.41
N ALA A 242 8.45 -8.14 -20.53
CA ALA A 242 8.49 -9.59 -20.67
C ALA A 242 9.54 -10.23 -19.73
N GLU A 243 10.71 -9.60 -19.60
CA GLU A 243 11.73 -10.07 -18.66
C GLU A 243 11.30 -9.91 -17.19
N ILE A 244 10.65 -8.80 -16.84
CA ILE A 244 10.05 -8.60 -15.51
C ILE A 244 9.04 -9.70 -15.22
N GLU A 245 8.18 -10.02 -16.18
CA GLU A 245 7.19 -11.09 -16.01
C GLU A 245 7.87 -12.46 -15.86
N ALA A 246 8.90 -12.77 -16.63
CA ALA A 246 9.67 -14.01 -16.48
C ALA A 246 10.26 -14.17 -15.08
N VAL A 247 10.76 -13.09 -14.48
CA VAL A 247 11.24 -13.11 -13.07
C VAL A 247 10.08 -13.36 -12.11
N HIS A 248 8.91 -12.74 -12.34
CA HIS A 248 7.73 -12.94 -11.49
C HIS A 248 7.22 -14.39 -11.52
N GLN A 249 7.25 -15.04 -12.68
CA GLN A 249 6.86 -16.45 -12.80
C GLN A 249 7.76 -17.39 -11.95
N VAL A 250 9.02 -17.04 -11.76
CA VAL A 250 9.96 -17.81 -10.92
C VAL A 250 9.85 -17.42 -9.44
N TYR A 251 9.73 -16.14 -9.15
CA TYR A 251 9.69 -15.59 -7.78
C TYR A 251 8.34 -14.92 -7.50
N THR A 252 7.28 -15.71 -7.51
CA THR A 252 5.93 -15.24 -7.25
C THR A 252 5.78 -14.85 -5.77
N TYR A 253 5.51 -13.60 -5.48
CA TYR A 253 5.35 -13.02 -4.13
C TYR A 253 6.53 -13.29 -3.17
N PRO A 254 7.77 -12.96 -3.53
CA PRO A 254 8.94 -13.25 -2.69
C PRO A 254 8.96 -12.43 -1.38
N ALA A 255 8.10 -11.41 -1.27
CA ALA A 255 7.93 -10.56 -0.08
C ALA A 255 6.46 -10.16 0.11
N PRO A 256 5.60 -11.09 0.50
CA PRO A 256 4.17 -10.89 0.65
C PRO A 256 3.80 -9.89 1.77
#